data_9d2c2011970cdcd34ef093aebf9ed516
#
_entry.id   9d2c2011970cdcd34ef093aebf9ed516
#
_cell.length_a   1.000
_cell.length_b   1.000
_cell.length_c   1.000
_cell.angle_alpha   90.00
_cell.angle_beta   90.00
_cell.angle_gamma   90.00
#
_symmetry.space_group_name_H-M   'P 1'
#
loop_
_entity.id
_entity.type
_entity.pdbx_description
1 polymer ?
#
loop_
_entity_poly.entity_id
_entity_poly.type
_entity_poly.pdbx_seq_one_letter_code
_entity_poly.pdbx_strand_id
1 'polypeptide(L)'
;MKKSKITGLLLAVVAGAGFFASCGSDDSSSSSGPEITKVWARTSPMETSLGAVYMSIASKDGDELTDVSVDPSIAAMAQIHEMVMATADTSMSMTSDAPSGEMVMQEVDSVVIDAGGSVDLKPGSYHIMLLELVAPLELGAKFDVTLTFSKAGKITVTAEVRDEAP
;
A
#
# COMPACT_ATOMS: atom_id res chain seq x y z
N MET A 1 -19.30 -46.69 -61.61
CA MET A 1 -19.98 -47.97 -61.22
C MET A 1 -19.96 -48.02 -59.68
N LYS A 2 -21.14 -48.39 -59.13
CA LYS A 2 -21.50 -48.84 -57.79
C LYS A 2 -21.40 -47.71 -56.69
N LYS A 3 -22.47 -47.07 -56.23
CA LYS A 3 -23.68 -47.51 -55.50
C LYS A 3 -23.36 -48.19 -54.17
N SER A 4 -23.75 -47.56 -53.04
CA SER A 4 -24.60 -48.07 -51.98
C SER A 4 -24.61 -47.06 -50.82
N LYS A 5 -25.70 -46.37 -50.44
CA LYS A 5 -26.83 -46.75 -49.59
C LYS A 5 -26.35 -47.30 -48.24
N ILE A 6 -26.76 -46.86 -47.04
CA ILE A 6 -28.10 -46.67 -46.47
C ILE A 6 -27.92 -46.15 -45.03
N THR A 7 -28.68 -45.13 -44.59
CA THR A 7 -29.63 -45.12 -43.48
C THR A 7 -29.12 -45.34 -42.03
N GLY A 8 -29.45 -44.46 -41.20
CA GLY A 8 -29.46 -44.61 -39.75
C GLY A 8 -29.66 -43.29 -39.01
N LEU A 9 -30.83 -42.85 -38.97
CA LEU A 9 -31.69 -42.18 -38.03
C LEU A 9 -31.33 -42.49 -36.56
N LEU A 10 -31.03 -41.54 -35.73
CA LEU A 10 -31.59 -41.47 -34.37
C LEU A 10 -31.36 -40.07 -33.75
N LEU A 11 -32.48 -39.49 -33.49
CA LEU A 11 -32.73 -38.26 -32.75
C LEU A 11 -32.37 -38.47 -31.28
N ALA A 12 -31.55 -37.60 -30.68
CA ALA A 12 -31.55 -37.40 -29.24
C ALA A 12 -31.32 -35.91 -28.95
N VAL A 13 -32.43 -35.24 -28.74
CA VAL A 13 -32.47 -33.90 -28.14
C VAL A 13 -32.21 -34.08 -26.65
N VAL A 14 -31.09 -33.60 -26.17
CA VAL A 14 -30.89 -33.36 -24.73
C VAL A 14 -30.71 -31.86 -24.54
N ALA A 15 -31.77 -31.22 -24.10
CA ALA A 15 -31.76 -29.88 -23.56
C ALA A 15 -31.02 -29.91 -22.23
N GLY A 16 -29.74 -29.50 -22.26
CA GLY A 16 -28.95 -29.25 -21.07
C GLY A 16 -28.91 -27.74 -20.84
N ALA A 17 -29.74 -27.25 -19.93
CA ALA A 17 -29.64 -25.89 -19.40
C ALA A 17 -28.30 -25.74 -18.66
N GLY A 18 -27.30 -25.20 -19.34
CA GLY A 18 -26.04 -24.79 -18.73
C GLY A 18 -26.25 -23.52 -17.93
N PHE A 19 -26.34 -23.67 -16.64
CA PHE A 19 -26.15 -22.55 -15.69
C PHE A 19 -24.75 -22.03 -15.88
N PHE A 20 -24.61 -20.87 -16.48
CA PHE A 20 -23.42 -20.06 -16.35
C PHE A 20 -23.43 -19.49 -14.92
N ALA A 21 -22.84 -20.22 -14.00
CA ALA A 21 -22.39 -19.64 -12.73
C ALA A 21 -21.27 -18.68 -13.08
N SER A 22 -21.61 -17.40 -13.16
CA SER A 22 -20.65 -16.31 -13.08
C SER A 22 -20.04 -16.36 -11.68
N CYS A 23 -18.92 -17.04 -11.53
CA CYS A 23 -18.05 -16.83 -10.40
C CYS A 23 -17.50 -15.41 -10.52
N GLY A 24 -18.16 -14.46 -9.89
CA GLY A 24 -17.52 -13.23 -9.46
C GLY A 24 -16.41 -13.64 -8.52
N SER A 25 -15.18 -13.48 -8.96
CA SER A 25 -14.02 -13.61 -8.10
C SER A 25 -14.00 -12.38 -7.20
N ASP A 26 -14.76 -12.44 -6.10
CA ASP A 26 -14.41 -11.71 -4.90
C ASP A 26 -13.16 -12.44 -4.36
N ASP A 27 -12.00 -11.96 -4.78
CA ASP A 27 -10.73 -12.29 -4.13
C ASP A 27 -10.72 -11.66 -2.74
N SER A 28 -11.61 -12.13 -1.88
CA SER A 28 -11.43 -12.05 -0.44
C SER A 28 -10.44 -13.15 -0.08
N SER A 29 -9.19 -13.01 -0.51
CA SER A 29 -8.10 -13.72 0.14
C SER A 29 -8.12 -13.26 1.59
N SER A 30 -8.60 -14.15 2.46
CA SER A 30 -8.34 -14.06 3.88
C SER A 30 -6.84 -14.30 4.08
N SER A 31 -6.02 -13.31 3.67
CA SER A 31 -4.62 -13.28 4.00
C SER A 31 -4.55 -13.10 5.52
N SER A 32 -3.85 -14.01 6.19
CA SER A 32 -3.48 -13.87 7.61
C SER A 32 -2.52 -12.70 7.86
N GLY A 33 -2.41 -11.78 6.93
CA GLY A 33 -1.58 -10.58 6.98
C GLY A 33 -2.31 -9.35 7.53
N PRO A 34 -1.58 -8.25 7.76
CA PRO A 34 -2.16 -7.00 8.21
C PRO A 34 -3.15 -6.44 7.17
N GLU A 35 -4.24 -5.86 7.67
CA GLU A 35 -5.22 -5.14 6.87
C GLU A 35 -4.75 -3.69 6.68
N ILE A 36 -4.63 -3.26 5.41
CA ILE A 36 -4.15 -1.92 5.07
C ILE A 36 -5.31 -1.17 4.43
N THR A 37 -5.67 -0.04 5.03
CA THR A 37 -6.81 0.78 4.60
C THR A 37 -6.43 2.26 4.51
N LYS A 38 -7.30 3.08 3.91
CA LYS A 38 -7.13 4.54 3.80
C LYS A 38 -5.77 4.95 3.22
N VAL A 39 -5.33 4.23 2.19
CA VAL A 39 -4.04 4.51 1.55
C VAL A 39 -4.18 5.74 0.66
N TRP A 40 -3.37 6.75 0.91
CA TRP A 40 -3.33 7.97 0.11
C TRP A 40 -1.96 8.65 0.18
N ALA A 41 -1.65 9.45 -0.82
CA ALA A 41 -0.47 10.30 -0.85
C ALA A 41 -0.92 11.76 -0.89
N ARG A 42 -0.14 12.64 -0.28
CA ARG A 42 -0.42 14.07 -0.34
C ARG A 42 0.13 14.65 -1.63
N THR A 43 -0.62 15.58 -2.25
CA THR A 43 -0.09 16.39 -3.36
C THR A 43 1.21 17.08 -2.96
N SER A 44 2.18 17.10 -3.87
CA SER A 44 3.44 17.81 -3.63
C SER A 44 3.52 19.08 -4.47
N PRO A 45 4.04 20.20 -3.91
CA PRO A 45 4.34 21.40 -4.68
C PRO A 45 5.32 21.11 -5.81
N MET A 46 5.23 21.84 -6.93
CA MET A 46 6.04 21.61 -8.12
C MET A 46 7.56 21.79 -7.92
N GLU A 47 7.95 22.46 -6.85
CA GLU A 47 9.37 22.72 -6.53
C GLU A 47 9.95 21.80 -5.45
N THR A 48 9.17 20.83 -4.95
CA THR A 48 9.63 19.89 -3.94
C THR A 48 9.93 18.53 -4.53
N SER A 49 11.03 17.96 -4.12
CA SER A 49 11.40 16.57 -4.41
C SER A 49 10.95 15.58 -3.30
N LEU A 50 10.08 16.03 -2.40
CA LEU A 50 9.59 15.24 -1.27
C LEU A 50 8.10 14.96 -1.40
N GLY A 51 7.70 13.75 -1.01
CA GLY A 51 6.30 13.32 -0.93
C GLY A 51 6.02 12.59 0.37
N ALA A 52 4.74 12.44 0.70
CA ALA A 52 4.32 11.71 1.87
C ALA A 52 3.14 10.79 1.55
N VAL A 53 3.21 9.55 2.08
CA VAL A 53 2.13 8.56 1.97
C VAL A 53 1.64 8.19 3.36
N TYR A 54 0.34 8.02 3.47
CA TYR A 54 -0.39 7.76 4.69
C TYR A 54 -1.32 6.57 4.52
N MET A 55 -1.59 5.86 5.62
CA MET A 55 -2.49 4.70 5.65
C MET A 55 -2.81 4.28 7.08
N SER A 56 -3.80 3.42 7.23
CA SER A 56 -4.05 2.70 8.48
C SER A 56 -3.68 1.24 8.29
N ILE A 57 -2.93 0.68 9.24
CA ILE A 57 -2.47 -0.71 9.24
C ILE A 57 -2.99 -1.38 10.50
N ALA A 58 -3.78 -2.44 10.37
CA ALA A 58 -4.29 -3.24 11.47
C ALA A 58 -3.78 -4.68 11.36
N SER A 59 -3.41 -5.30 12.48
CA SER A 59 -2.95 -6.69 12.49
C SER A 59 -3.61 -7.48 13.61
N LYS A 60 -4.20 -8.63 13.29
CA LYS A 60 -4.80 -9.52 14.30
C LYS A 60 -3.77 -10.22 15.17
N ASP A 61 -2.67 -10.63 14.53
CA ASP A 61 -1.64 -11.45 15.18
C ASP A 61 -0.38 -10.64 15.54
N GLY A 62 -0.46 -9.33 15.32
CA GLY A 62 0.67 -8.42 15.43
C GLY A 62 1.70 -8.66 14.32
N ASP A 63 2.30 -7.58 13.83
CA ASP A 63 3.36 -7.61 12.82
C ASP A 63 4.25 -6.39 12.99
N GLU A 64 5.25 -6.25 12.16
CA GLU A 64 6.17 -5.12 12.15
C GLU A 64 6.43 -4.72 10.70
N LEU A 65 6.18 -3.45 10.38
CA LEU A 65 6.55 -2.86 9.09
C LEU A 65 8.04 -2.49 9.17
N THR A 66 8.86 -3.16 8.36
CA THR A 66 10.33 -3.05 8.43
C THR A 66 10.95 -2.35 7.24
N ASP A 67 10.21 -2.23 6.13
CA ASP A 67 10.73 -1.57 4.94
C ASP A 67 9.59 -1.10 4.04
N VAL A 68 9.84 -0.07 3.26
CA VAL A 68 8.93 0.50 2.28
C VAL A 68 9.66 0.81 1.00
N SER A 69 8.99 0.59 -0.13
CA SER A 69 9.57 0.93 -1.44
C SER A 69 8.50 1.36 -2.43
N VAL A 70 8.91 2.14 -3.42
CA VAL A 70 8.09 2.55 -4.56
C VAL A 70 8.86 2.29 -5.85
N ASP A 71 8.16 2.37 -6.98
CA ASP A 71 8.84 2.29 -8.28
C ASP A 71 9.82 3.46 -8.43
N PRO A 72 11.05 3.24 -8.95
CA PRO A 72 12.04 4.29 -9.16
C PRO A 72 11.59 5.41 -10.12
N SER A 73 10.53 5.18 -10.90
CA SER A 73 9.89 6.22 -11.72
C SER A 73 9.08 7.23 -10.90
N ILE A 74 8.77 6.91 -9.65
CA ILE A 74 8.03 7.78 -8.71
C ILE A 74 9.01 8.53 -7.80
N ALA A 75 9.87 7.81 -7.08
CA ALA A 75 10.86 8.38 -6.18
C ALA A 75 12.10 7.47 -6.10
N ALA A 76 13.26 8.04 -5.81
CA ALA A 76 14.48 7.27 -5.67
C ALA A 76 14.50 6.42 -4.39
N MET A 77 13.86 6.92 -3.31
CA MET A 77 13.81 6.23 -2.01
C MET A 77 12.46 6.46 -1.32
N ALA A 78 12.07 5.48 -0.50
CA ALA A 78 10.98 5.61 0.44
C ALA A 78 11.49 5.21 1.83
N GLN A 79 11.12 5.96 2.87
CA GLN A 79 11.56 5.74 4.24
C GLN A 79 10.36 5.86 5.19
N ILE A 80 10.47 5.20 6.34
CA ILE A 80 9.49 5.33 7.42
C ILE A 80 9.96 6.44 8.35
N HIS A 81 9.13 7.45 8.57
CA HIS A 81 9.42 8.57 9.45
C HIS A 81 8.39 8.69 10.56
N GLU A 82 8.82 9.23 11.69
CA GLU A 82 7.98 9.60 12.82
C GLU A 82 8.15 11.08 13.16
N MET A 83 7.05 11.72 13.56
CA MET A 83 7.11 13.06 14.14
C MET A 83 7.27 12.94 15.64
N VAL A 84 8.41 13.38 16.16
CA VAL A 84 8.73 13.38 17.60
C VAL A 84 8.93 14.77 18.13
N MET A 85 8.70 14.98 19.43
CA MET A 85 9.08 16.23 20.08
C MET A 85 10.59 16.25 20.26
N ALA A 86 11.25 17.32 19.83
CA ALA A 86 12.66 17.52 20.08
C ALA A 86 12.91 17.60 21.60
N THR A 87 13.59 16.60 22.13
CA THR A 87 14.10 16.61 23.50
C THR A 87 15.59 16.89 23.46
N ALA A 88 16.13 17.57 24.50
CA ALA A 88 17.53 17.95 24.56
C ALA A 88 18.52 16.76 24.52
N ASP A 89 18.05 15.53 24.58
CA ASP A 89 18.84 14.28 24.56
C ASP A 89 18.85 13.57 23.20
N THR A 90 18.14 14.06 22.18
CA THR A 90 18.16 13.45 20.83
C THR A 90 19.39 13.95 20.06
N SER A 91 20.57 13.72 20.64
CA SER A 91 21.87 14.08 20.08
C SER A 91 22.43 12.93 19.22
N MET A 92 21.72 12.54 18.16
CA MET A 92 22.32 11.74 17.09
C MET A 92 21.78 12.17 15.73
N SER A 93 22.56 13.03 15.10
CA SER A 93 22.55 13.43 13.70
C SER A 93 22.01 14.83 13.38
N MET A 94 22.98 15.74 13.24
CA MET A 94 23.06 16.83 12.26
C MET A 94 21.91 17.84 12.19
N THR A 95 21.71 18.58 13.21
CA THR A 95 21.54 20.03 13.33
C THR A 95 21.03 20.35 14.74
N SER A 96 21.95 20.73 15.60
CA SER A 96 21.72 20.94 17.05
C SER A 96 21.18 22.33 17.37
N ASP A 97 20.18 22.83 16.61
CA ASP A 97 19.56 24.12 16.86
C ASP A 97 18.02 24.11 16.91
N ALA A 98 17.38 22.94 17.04
CA ALA A 98 15.95 22.90 17.26
C ALA A 98 15.65 23.26 18.74
N PRO A 99 14.86 24.31 19.03
CA PRO A 99 14.46 24.64 20.40
C PRO A 99 13.62 23.48 20.97
N SER A 100 13.87 23.13 22.25
CA SER A 100 13.13 22.08 22.95
C SER A 100 11.62 22.33 22.88
N GLY A 101 10.85 21.32 22.36
CA GLY A 101 9.42 21.40 22.18
C GLY A 101 8.98 21.60 20.74
N GLU A 102 9.88 21.68 19.77
CA GLU A 102 9.56 21.67 18.35
C GLU A 102 9.35 20.22 17.86
N MET A 103 8.41 20.02 16.94
CA MET A 103 8.20 18.72 16.30
C MET A 103 9.24 18.53 15.20
N VAL A 104 10.01 17.46 15.28
CA VAL A 104 11.00 17.08 14.28
C VAL A 104 10.64 15.76 13.64
N MET A 105 10.95 15.60 12.36
CA MET A 105 10.83 14.32 11.64
C MET A 105 12.10 13.50 11.88
N GLN A 106 11.91 12.25 12.25
CA GLN A 106 12.98 11.28 12.46
C GLN A 106 12.69 10.04 11.64
N GLU A 107 13.68 9.54 10.91
CA GLU A 107 13.63 8.23 10.30
C GLU A 107 13.62 7.14 11.38
N VAL A 108 12.79 6.13 11.19
CA VAL A 108 12.71 4.96 12.06
C VAL A 108 12.88 3.68 11.26
N ASP A 109 13.55 2.70 11.86
CA ASP A 109 13.84 1.44 11.18
C ASP A 109 12.58 0.56 10.98
N SER A 110 11.59 0.71 11.86
CA SER A 110 10.36 -0.08 11.80
C SER A 110 9.21 0.53 12.57
N VAL A 111 8.01 0.02 12.31
CA VAL A 111 6.78 0.33 13.04
C VAL A 111 6.13 -0.95 13.52
N VAL A 112 6.03 -1.12 14.84
CA VAL A 112 5.39 -2.27 15.47
C VAL A 112 3.88 -2.09 15.48
N ILE A 113 3.17 -3.12 15.04
CA ILE A 113 1.71 -3.22 15.10
C ILE A 113 1.38 -4.33 16.10
N ASP A 114 0.81 -3.97 17.24
CA ASP A 114 0.42 -4.94 18.29
C ASP A 114 -0.64 -5.92 17.79
N ALA A 115 -0.69 -7.11 18.41
CA ALA A 115 -1.72 -8.10 18.11
C ALA A 115 -3.11 -7.57 18.47
N GLY A 116 -4.01 -7.57 17.50
CA GLY A 116 -5.34 -6.98 17.60
C GLY A 116 -5.36 -5.45 17.59
N GLY A 117 -4.20 -4.82 17.36
CA GLY A 117 -4.01 -3.38 17.30
C GLY A 117 -3.99 -2.82 15.89
N SER A 118 -3.86 -1.50 15.83
CA SER A 118 -3.68 -0.75 14.58
C SER A 118 -2.75 0.43 14.78
N VAL A 119 -2.05 0.80 13.71
CA VAL A 119 -1.22 2.01 13.66
C VAL A 119 -1.68 2.86 12.50
N ASP A 120 -1.88 4.16 12.76
CA ASP A 120 -2.22 5.14 11.75
C ASP A 120 -0.98 5.91 11.33
N LEU A 121 -0.58 5.74 10.08
CA LEU A 121 0.37 6.62 9.43
C LEU A 121 -0.40 7.84 8.92
N LYS A 122 -0.19 9.00 9.56
CA LYS A 122 -0.94 10.23 9.31
C LYS A 122 -0.08 11.47 9.53
N PRO A 123 -0.47 12.63 9.01
CA PRO A 123 0.23 13.88 9.29
C PRO A 123 0.42 14.11 10.80
N GLY A 124 1.64 14.45 11.22
CA GLY A 124 1.98 14.67 12.63
C GLY A 124 2.26 13.40 13.44
N SER A 125 2.37 12.24 12.80
CA SER A 125 2.69 10.95 13.41
C SER A 125 3.64 10.18 12.48
N TYR A 126 3.56 8.82 12.49
CA TYR A 126 4.22 8.01 11.48
C TYR A 126 3.74 8.37 10.07
N HIS A 127 4.63 8.32 9.11
CA HIS A 127 4.33 8.47 7.68
C HIS A 127 5.43 7.85 6.83
N ILE A 128 5.11 7.55 5.57
CA ILE A 128 6.12 7.15 4.59
C ILE A 128 6.56 8.39 3.85
N MET A 129 7.85 8.70 3.94
CA MET A 129 8.49 9.79 3.22
C MET A 129 9.02 9.28 1.88
N LEU A 130 8.65 9.95 0.80
CA LEU A 130 9.22 9.73 -0.53
C LEU A 130 10.30 10.78 -0.76
N LEU A 131 11.49 10.33 -1.12
CA LEU A 131 12.66 11.18 -1.34
C LEU A 131 13.05 11.17 -2.80
N GLU A 132 13.46 12.32 -3.30
CA GLU A 132 13.87 12.50 -4.69
C GLU A 132 12.76 12.07 -5.67
N LEU A 133 11.58 12.70 -5.54
CA LEU A 133 10.48 12.52 -6.50
C LEU A 133 10.95 12.85 -7.92
N VAL A 134 10.66 11.98 -8.86
CA VAL A 134 10.96 12.18 -10.28
C VAL A 134 10.07 13.28 -10.89
N ALA A 135 8.83 13.38 -10.40
CA ALA A 135 7.86 14.41 -10.78
C ALA A 135 6.97 14.75 -9.57
N PRO A 136 6.33 15.92 -9.56
CA PRO A 136 5.34 16.27 -8.54
C PRO A 136 4.20 15.26 -8.47
N LEU A 137 3.71 14.99 -7.26
CA LEU A 137 2.53 14.16 -7.06
C LEU A 137 1.27 14.98 -7.36
N GLU A 138 0.67 14.74 -8.52
CA GLU A 138 -0.52 15.45 -8.99
C GLU A 138 -1.80 14.85 -8.43
N LEU A 139 -2.78 15.69 -8.12
CA LEU A 139 -4.09 15.27 -7.62
C LEU A 139 -4.74 14.21 -8.52
N GLY A 140 -5.18 13.11 -7.93
CA GLY A 140 -5.83 12.00 -8.63
C GLY A 140 -4.87 11.00 -9.29
N ALA A 141 -3.55 11.26 -9.29
CA ALA A 141 -2.56 10.28 -9.71
C ALA A 141 -2.57 9.06 -8.77
N LYS A 142 -2.15 7.92 -9.29
CA LYS A 142 -2.07 6.67 -8.51
C LYS A 142 -0.73 5.99 -8.75
N PHE A 143 -0.17 5.44 -7.70
CA PHE A 143 1.06 4.65 -7.77
C PHE A 143 1.07 3.56 -6.69
N ASP A 144 1.87 2.55 -6.91
CA ASP A 144 1.97 1.43 -5.99
C ASP A 144 3.09 1.67 -4.96
N VAL A 145 2.78 1.29 -3.73
CA VAL A 145 3.70 1.30 -2.59
C VAL A 145 3.83 -0.14 -2.10
N THR A 146 5.03 -0.64 -2.02
CA THR A 146 5.32 -1.97 -1.47
C THR A 146 5.78 -1.83 -0.03
N LEU A 147 5.06 -2.47 0.87
CA LEU A 147 5.31 -2.54 2.30
C LEU A 147 5.91 -3.91 2.61
N THR A 148 6.99 -3.95 3.36
CA THR A 148 7.62 -5.20 3.80
C THR A 148 7.38 -5.38 5.29
N PHE A 149 6.72 -6.48 5.63
CA PHE A 149 6.42 -6.85 7.01
C PHE A 149 7.28 -8.03 7.46
N SER A 150 7.60 -8.08 8.75
CA SER A 150 8.41 -9.15 9.34
C SER A 150 7.77 -10.53 9.21
N LYS A 151 6.43 -10.62 9.36
CA LYS A 151 5.69 -11.89 9.31
C LYS A 151 4.95 -12.07 7.98
N ALA A 152 4.20 -11.07 7.56
CA ALA A 152 3.37 -11.16 6.35
C ALA A 152 4.17 -11.04 5.04
N GLY A 153 5.43 -10.58 5.11
CA GLY A 153 6.25 -10.35 3.94
C GLY A 153 5.84 -9.11 3.16
N LYS A 154 5.94 -9.14 1.84
CA LYS A 154 5.68 -7.98 0.97
C LYS A 154 4.21 -7.88 0.60
N ILE A 155 3.63 -6.72 0.83
CA ILE A 155 2.26 -6.36 0.44
C ILE A 155 2.32 -5.08 -0.38
N THR A 156 1.76 -5.10 -1.58
CA THR A 156 1.68 -3.91 -2.44
C THR A 156 0.29 -3.31 -2.34
N VAL A 157 0.23 -1.99 -2.13
CA VAL A 157 -1.01 -1.22 -2.06
C VAL A 157 -0.92 -0.03 -3.01
N THR A 158 -2.06 0.38 -3.57
CA THR A 158 -2.12 1.55 -4.44
C THR A 158 -2.46 2.79 -3.64
N ALA A 159 -1.61 3.81 -3.69
CA ALA A 159 -1.87 5.13 -3.12
C ALA A 159 -2.48 6.05 -4.18
N GLU A 160 -3.56 6.75 -3.82
CA GLU A 160 -4.15 7.81 -4.63
C GLU A 160 -3.70 9.17 -4.08
N VAL A 161 -3.25 10.04 -4.96
CA VAL A 161 -2.80 11.40 -4.59
C VAL A 161 -4.01 12.29 -4.31
N ARG A 162 -4.03 12.90 -3.12
CA ARG A 162 -5.13 13.73 -2.62
C ARG A 162 -4.60 14.96 -1.88
N ASP A 163 -5.43 15.99 -1.76
CA ASP A 163 -5.13 17.16 -0.94
C ASP A 163 -5.45 16.91 0.55
N GLU A 164 -6.43 16.03 0.81
CA GLU A 164 -6.93 15.71 2.15
C GLU A 164 -7.08 14.19 2.33
N ALA A 165 -7.08 13.74 3.58
CA ALA A 165 -7.31 12.36 3.95
C ALA A 165 -8.70 11.87 3.48
N PRO A 166 -8.82 10.59 3.06
CA PRO A 166 -10.08 9.97 2.66
C PRO A 166 -11.03 9.76 3.83
#